data_7d5fa3af7c7f1fbdbe61cb0a97389fab
#
_entry.id   7d5fa3af7c7f1fbdbe61cb0a97389fab
#
_cell.length_a   1.000
_cell.length_b   1.000
_cell.length_c   1.000
_cell.angle_alpha   90.00
_cell.angle_beta   90.00
_cell.angle_gamma   90.00
#
_symmetry.space_group_name_H-M   'P 1'
#
loop_
_entity.id
_entity.type
_entity.pdbx_description
1 polymer ?
#
loop_
_entity_poly.entity_id
_entity_poly.type
_entity_poly.pdbx_seq_one_letter_code
_entity_poly.pdbx_strand_id
1 'polypeptide(L)'
;VEGDTSLILIDTLDSDARAARLKDELSRLTDKPVKTIIFTHGHPDHRGGCGAFRDTVEEIIAFAPKKAVLKGTERINPILNKRTFRQFGYGLTDEELITQGLGIREGHAIGDGVYSFLPPTTLYTEDSVKRTIDGVAFELVSAVGETDDQIFLWLPEERIMCCGDNYYGCWPNLYTIRCTQYRDIAQWIKTLEKILSYPAEALLPGHTAPLIGRDQILEVVGNFKNAIASVFDQTLDCLGRGLTLAETVESVRLPEELREEGKKMHHCVGS
;
A
#
# COMPACT_ATOMS: atom_id res chain seq x y z
N VAL A 1 7.01 -1.13 -15.37
CA VAL A 1 7.99 -0.27 -16.05
C VAL A 1 8.70 -1.08 -17.10
N GLU A 2 8.90 -0.51 -18.29
CA GLU A 2 9.58 -1.17 -19.38
C GLU A 2 11.04 -0.73 -19.40
N GLY A 3 11.96 -1.69 -19.30
CA GLY A 3 13.40 -1.49 -19.45
C GLY A 3 13.87 -1.79 -20.88
N ASP A 4 15.18 -1.81 -21.10
CA ASP A 4 15.77 -2.07 -22.42
C ASP A 4 15.42 -3.47 -22.96
N THR A 5 15.47 -4.49 -22.11
CA THR A 5 15.32 -5.91 -22.50
C THR A 5 14.24 -6.66 -21.74
N SER A 6 13.71 -6.08 -20.64
CA SER A 6 12.78 -6.75 -19.75
C SER A 6 11.77 -5.77 -19.13
N LEU A 7 10.82 -6.33 -18.39
CA LEU A 7 9.89 -5.58 -17.56
C LEU A 7 10.32 -5.61 -16.08
N ILE A 8 10.15 -4.48 -15.42
CA ILE A 8 10.29 -4.31 -13.98
C ILE A 8 8.87 -4.15 -13.43
N LEU A 9 8.40 -5.11 -12.66
CA LEU A 9 7.06 -5.13 -12.09
C LEU A 9 7.09 -4.59 -10.66
N ILE A 10 6.20 -3.66 -10.35
CA ILE A 10 6.04 -3.10 -9.00
C ILE A 10 4.76 -3.68 -8.44
N ASP A 11 4.88 -4.50 -7.39
CA ASP A 11 3.85 -5.33 -6.79
C ASP A 11 3.21 -6.35 -7.74
N THR A 12 2.51 -7.35 -7.20
CA THR A 12 2.10 -8.53 -7.95
C THR A 12 0.69 -9.03 -7.62
N LEU A 13 -0.16 -8.19 -7.04
CA LEU A 13 -1.51 -8.56 -6.63
C LEU A 13 -1.55 -9.63 -5.51
N ASP A 14 -2.74 -10.11 -5.17
CA ASP A 14 -2.98 -10.98 -4.01
C ASP A 14 -2.91 -12.48 -4.30
N SER A 15 -2.98 -12.88 -5.58
CA SER A 15 -3.03 -14.29 -5.97
C SER A 15 -2.34 -14.57 -7.29
N ASP A 16 -1.94 -15.82 -7.48
CA ASP A 16 -1.32 -16.29 -8.72
C ASP A 16 -2.25 -16.21 -9.93
N ALA A 17 -3.55 -16.46 -9.74
CA ALA A 17 -4.53 -16.35 -10.81
C ALA A 17 -4.68 -14.91 -11.31
N ARG A 18 -4.73 -13.92 -10.39
CA ARG A 18 -4.79 -12.50 -10.77
C ARG A 18 -3.49 -12.03 -11.42
N ALA A 19 -2.36 -12.46 -10.89
CA ALA A 19 -1.06 -12.16 -11.48
C ALA A 19 -0.86 -12.82 -12.85
N ALA A 20 -1.41 -14.00 -13.09
CA ALA A 20 -1.43 -14.63 -14.41
C ALA A 20 -2.22 -13.78 -15.44
N ARG A 21 -3.39 -13.25 -15.04
CA ARG A 21 -4.13 -12.31 -15.91
C ARG A 21 -3.33 -11.04 -16.19
N LEU A 22 -2.63 -10.49 -15.19
CA LEU A 22 -1.72 -9.36 -15.41
C LEU A 22 -0.61 -9.73 -16.40
N LYS A 23 -0.02 -10.93 -16.28
CA LYS A 23 0.99 -11.43 -17.22
C LYS A 23 0.44 -11.51 -18.66
N ASP A 24 -0.79 -11.98 -18.83
CA ASP A 24 -1.48 -12.04 -20.10
C ASP A 24 -1.69 -10.63 -20.69
N GLU A 25 -2.09 -9.65 -19.88
CA GLU A 25 -2.24 -8.26 -20.35
C GLU A 25 -0.88 -7.65 -20.73
N LEU A 26 0.17 -7.89 -19.96
CA LEU A 26 1.51 -7.43 -20.28
C LEU A 26 2.01 -8.02 -21.62
N SER A 27 1.74 -9.30 -21.89
CA SER A 27 2.13 -9.96 -23.13
C SER A 27 1.46 -9.41 -24.39
N ARG A 28 0.35 -8.67 -24.23
CA ARG A 28 -0.30 -7.94 -25.36
C ARG A 28 0.38 -6.62 -25.67
N LEU A 29 1.15 -6.08 -24.73
CA LEU A 29 1.83 -4.79 -24.87
C LEU A 29 3.27 -4.96 -25.32
N THR A 30 3.94 -6.04 -24.92
CA THR A 30 5.35 -6.28 -25.21
C THR A 30 5.71 -7.76 -25.08
N ASP A 31 6.71 -8.20 -25.84
CA ASP A 31 7.28 -9.56 -25.72
C ASP A 31 8.36 -9.65 -24.63
N LYS A 32 8.70 -8.53 -23.97
CA LYS A 32 9.72 -8.50 -22.92
C LYS A 32 9.25 -9.27 -21.68
N PRO A 33 10.07 -10.18 -21.12
CA PRO A 33 9.71 -10.91 -19.91
C PRO A 33 9.82 -10.02 -18.68
N VAL A 34 9.05 -10.32 -17.62
CA VAL A 34 9.26 -9.75 -16.29
C VAL A 34 10.48 -10.42 -15.66
N LYS A 35 11.57 -9.67 -15.47
CA LYS A 35 12.81 -10.16 -14.84
C LYS A 35 13.04 -9.60 -13.44
N THR A 36 12.51 -8.43 -13.13
CA THR A 36 12.63 -7.80 -11.82
C THR A 36 11.26 -7.54 -11.24
N ILE A 37 11.09 -7.90 -9.96
CA ILE A 37 9.93 -7.54 -9.15
C ILE A 37 10.41 -6.67 -7.99
N ILE A 38 9.70 -5.59 -7.71
CA ILE A 38 9.97 -4.72 -6.56
C ILE A 38 8.70 -4.68 -5.71
N PHE A 39 8.77 -5.15 -4.46
CA PHE A 39 7.67 -5.02 -3.53
C PHE A 39 7.70 -3.66 -2.85
N THR A 40 6.57 -2.97 -2.87
CA THR A 40 6.41 -1.73 -2.12
C THR A 40 6.36 -2.00 -0.62
N HIS A 41 5.74 -3.12 -0.21
CA HIS A 41 5.67 -3.54 1.19
C HIS A 41 5.18 -4.99 1.35
N GLY A 42 5.08 -5.45 2.59
CA GLY A 42 4.85 -6.83 2.96
C GLY A 42 3.40 -7.31 2.98
N HIS A 43 2.39 -6.53 2.60
CA HIS A 43 1.02 -7.01 2.59
C HIS A 43 0.76 -8.05 1.49
N PRO A 44 -0.15 -9.00 1.72
CA PRO A 44 -0.41 -10.09 0.79
C PRO A 44 -0.87 -9.66 -0.60
N ASP A 45 -1.66 -8.61 -0.69
CA ASP A 45 -2.22 -8.06 -1.92
C ASP A 45 -1.20 -7.33 -2.81
N HIS A 46 0.03 -7.16 -2.34
CA HIS A 46 1.15 -6.61 -3.11
C HIS A 46 2.16 -7.67 -3.56
N ARG A 47 2.21 -8.81 -2.89
CA ARG A 47 3.22 -9.85 -3.15
C ARG A 47 2.68 -11.24 -3.39
N GLY A 48 1.36 -11.43 -3.23
CA GLY A 48 0.74 -12.76 -3.25
C GLY A 48 0.72 -13.45 -4.60
N GLY A 49 0.85 -12.70 -5.69
CA GLY A 49 0.83 -13.26 -7.05
C GLY A 49 2.21 -13.46 -7.70
N CYS A 50 3.32 -13.14 -7.01
CA CYS A 50 4.64 -13.16 -7.64
C CYS A 50 5.06 -14.52 -8.18
N GLY A 51 4.50 -15.63 -7.68
CA GLY A 51 4.74 -16.96 -8.20
C GLY A 51 4.33 -17.18 -9.66
N ALA A 52 3.44 -16.37 -10.21
CA ALA A 52 3.08 -16.40 -11.64
C ALA A 52 4.25 -16.02 -12.57
N PHE A 53 5.26 -15.36 -12.04
CA PHE A 53 6.44 -14.91 -12.79
C PHE A 53 7.68 -15.78 -12.51
N ARG A 54 7.53 -16.91 -11.81
CA ARG A 54 8.63 -17.79 -11.37
C ARG A 54 9.59 -18.19 -12.47
N ASP A 55 9.08 -18.40 -13.69
CA ASP A 55 9.85 -18.88 -14.81
C ASP A 55 10.75 -17.81 -15.45
N THR A 56 10.48 -16.53 -15.19
CA THR A 56 11.17 -15.40 -15.85
C THR A 56 11.87 -14.47 -14.86
N VAL A 57 11.40 -14.40 -13.60
CA VAL A 57 11.96 -13.48 -12.61
C VAL A 57 13.38 -13.90 -12.19
N GLU A 58 14.30 -12.96 -12.25
CA GLU A 58 15.71 -13.12 -11.88
C GLU A 58 16.02 -12.43 -10.53
N GLU A 59 15.37 -11.29 -10.26
CA GLU A 59 15.57 -10.53 -9.04
C GLU A 59 14.23 -10.10 -8.42
N ILE A 60 14.11 -10.28 -7.11
CA ILE A 60 12.98 -9.77 -6.30
C ILE A 60 13.55 -8.88 -5.22
N ILE A 61 13.19 -7.60 -5.26
CA ILE A 61 13.70 -6.56 -4.38
C ILE A 61 12.65 -6.21 -3.33
N ALA A 62 13.09 -6.10 -2.07
CA ALA A 62 12.28 -5.60 -0.97
C ALA A 62 13.16 -4.85 0.05
N PHE A 63 12.51 -4.16 0.99
CA PHE A 63 13.17 -3.59 2.14
C PHE A 63 12.85 -4.39 3.41
N ALA A 64 13.81 -4.47 4.32
CA ALA A 64 13.61 -5.09 5.61
C ALA A 64 12.74 -4.19 6.50
N PRO A 65 11.88 -4.77 7.36
CA PRO A 65 11.16 -4.00 8.36
C PRO A 65 12.12 -3.21 9.25
N LYS A 66 11.79 -1.94 9.52
CA LYS A 66 12.63 -1.06 10.36
C LYS A 66 12.56 -1.40 11.84
N LYS A 67 11.47 -2.02 12.30
CA LYS A 67 11.28 -2.44 13.69
C LYS A 67 11.51 -3.94 13.83
N ALA A 68 12.03 -4.31 14.99
CA ALA A 68 12.19 -5.73 15.31
C ALA A 68 10.83 -6.43 15.32
N VAL A 69 10.73 -7.55 14.60
CA VAL A 69 9.56 -8.44 14.66
C VAL A 69 9.45 -8.99 16.09
N LEU A 70 8.28 -8.83 16.72
CA LEU A 70 8.02 -9.38 18.04
C LEU A 70 8.08 -10.91 17.97
N LYS A 71 8.98 -11.51 18.76
CA LYS A 71 9.09 -12.97 18.84
C LYS A 71 7.89 -13.58 19.56
N GLY A 72 7.48 -14.76 19.15
CA GLY A 72 6.40 -15.51 19.80
C GLY A 72 4.99 -15.05 19.43
N THR A 73 4.85 -14.14 18.46
CA THR A 73 3.52 -13.69 17.98
C THR A 73 2.76 -14.76 17.23
N GLU A 74 3.46 -15.80 16.74
CA GLU A 74 2.85 -16.99 16.12
C GLU A 74 1.84 -17.69 17.04
N ARG A 75 2.03 -17.59 18.35
CA ARG A 75 1.12 -18.17 19.37
C ARG A 75 -0.26 -17.56 19.37
N ILE A 76 -0.40 -16.33 18.89
CA ILE A 76 -1.68 -15.62 18.79
C ILE A 76 -2.30 -15.68 17.40
N ASN A 77 -1.62 -16.27 16.40
CA ASN A 77 -2.14 -16.42 15.05
C ASN A 77 -3.56 -17.02 14.98
N PRO A 78 -3.94 -18.03 15.79
CA PRO A 78 -5.30 -18.56 15.75
C PRO A 78 -6.37 -17.52 16.07
N ILE A 79 -6.09 -16.58 16.97
CA ILE A 79 -7.05 -15.50 17.28
C ILE A 79 -7.01 -14.39 16.25
N LEU A 80 -5.81 -14.07 15.71
CA LEU A 80 -5.67 -13.11 14.63
C LEU A 80 -6.42 -13.58 13.37
N ASN A 81 -6.29 -14.86 13.02
CA ASN A 81 -7.00 -15.46 11.88
C ASN A 81 -8.52 -15.38 12.05
N LYS A 82 -9.04 -15.66 13.25
CA LYS A 82 -10.49 -15.51 13.53
C LYS A 82 -10.95 -14.05 13.40
N ARG A 83 -10.14 -13.08 13.81
CA ARG A 83 -10.45 -11.66 13.67
C ARG A 83 -10.38 -11.22 12.22
N THR A 84 -9.37 -11.68 11.48
CA THR A 84 -9.25 -11.47 10.03
C THR A 84 -10.47 -12.00 9.29
N PHE A 85 -10.87 -13.25 9.59
CA PHE A 85 -12.07 -13.87 9.03
C PHE A 85 -13.32 -13.01 9.23
N ARG A 86 -13.49 -12.43 10.42
CA ARG A 86 -14.62 -11.53 10.72
C ARG A 86 -14.48 -10.17 10.05
N GLN A 87 -13.27 -9.60 10.05
CA GLN A 87 -13.01 -8.28 9.44
C GLN A 87 -13.35 -8.26 7.95
N PHE A 88 -13.01 -9.32 7.24
CA PHE A 88 -13.25 -9.44 5.79
C PHE A 88 -14.55 -10.15 5.42
N GLY A 89 -15.36 -10.53 6.41
CA GLY A 89 -16.67 -11.15 6.17
C GLY A 89 -16.60 -12.53 5.50
N TYR A 90 -15.50 -13.28 5.65
CA TYR A 90 -15.34 -14.60 5.01
C TYR A 90 -16.36 -15.66 5.44
N GLY A 91 -17.12 -15.40 6.50
CA GLY A 91 -18.22 -16.27 6.95
C GLY A 91 -19.59 -15.89 6.40
N LEU A 92 -19.68 -14.83 5.61
CA LEU A 92 -20.91 -14.39 4.96
C LEU A 92 -21.14 -15.15 3.65
N THR A 93 -22.40 -15.33 3.28
CA THR A 93 -22.77 -15.88 1.96
C THR A 93 -22.46 -14.88 0.84
N ASP A 94 -22.46 -15.35 -0.40
CA ASP A 94 -22.25 -14.48 -1.55
C ASP A 94 -23.32 -13.38 -1.69
N GLU A 95 -24.56 -13.66 -1.23
CA GLU A 95 -25.66 -12.69 -1.22
C GLU A 95 -25.48 -11.62 -0.13
N GLU A 96 -24.87 -11.98 1.00
CA GLU A 96 -24.61 -11.06 2.11
C GLU A 96 -23.33 -10.22 1.89
N LEU A 97 -22.32 -10.78 1.24
CA LEU A 97 -21.04 -10.14 1.01
C LEU A 97 -20.92 -9.67 -0.44
N ILE A 98 -21.63 -8.61 -0.77
CA ILE A 98 -21.57 -7.97 -2.11
C ILE A 98 -20.21 -7.32 -2.31
N THR A 99 -19.66 -6.68 -1.27
CA THR A 99 -18.33 -6.08 -1.27
C THR A 99 -17.61 -6.40 0.03
N GLN A 100 -16.28 -6.20 0.04
CA GLN A 100 -15.48 -6.31 1.27
C GLN A 100 -15.33 -4.96 2.00
N GLY A 101 -16.11 -3.95 1.61
CA GLY A 101 -15.90 -2.57 2.05
C GLY A 101 -14.77 -1.84 1.32
N LEU A 102 -14.13 -2.52 0.38
CA LEU A 102 -12.98 -2.02 -0.40
C LEU A 102 -13.28 -2.00 -1.91
N GLY A 103 -14.51 -2.36 -2.31
CA GLY A 103 -14.90 -2.49 -3.71
C GLY A 103 -15.48 -3.87 -4.02
N ILE A 104 -15.47 -4.24 -5.29
CA ILE A 104 -15.99 -5.54 -5.76
C ILE A 104 -15.12 -6.67 -5.21
N ARG A 105 -15.77 -7.76 -4.81
CA ARG A 105 -15.05 -8.98 -4.39
C ARG A 105 -14.31 -9.60 -5.55
N GLU A 106 -13.04 -9.90 -5.34
CA GLU A 106 -12.20 -10.60 -6.31
C GLU A 106 -10.98 -11.25 -5.64
N GLY A 107 -10.19 -11.99 -6.41
CA GLY A 107 -9.00 -12.66 -5.93
C GLY A 107 -9.27 -13.66 -4.80
N HIS A 108 -8.50 -13.61 -3.75
CA HIS A 108 -8.65 -14.49 -2.58
C HIS A 108 -10.07 -14.49 -1.98
N ALA A 109 -10.77 -13.35 -2.03
CA ALA A 109 -12.10 -13.21 -1.45
C ALA A 109 -13.16 -14.10 -2.09
N ILE A 110 -12.95 -14.51 -3.33
CA ILE A 110 -13.84 -15.42 -4.08
C ILE A 110 -13.16 -16.76 -4.39
N GLY A 111 -12.00 -17.05 -3.78
CA GLY A 111 -11.23 -18.26 -4.06
C GLY A 111 -10.57 -18.28 -5.45
N ASP A 112 -10.35 -17.12 -6.06
CA ASP A 112 -9.70 -16.98 -7.36
C ASP A 112 -8.19 -16.99 -7.20
N GLY A 113 -7.62 -18.18 -7.21
CA GLY A 113 -6.20 -18.44 -7.05
C GLY A 113 -5.73 -18.60 -5.61
N VAL A 114 -4.43 -18.76 -5.46
CA VAL A 114 -3.78 -18.97 -4.18
C VAL A 114 -2.68 -17.92 -3.96
N TYR A 115 -2.36 -17.71 -2.71
CA TYR A 115 -1.20 -16.91 -2.33
C TYR A 115 0.07 -17.65 -2.74
N SER A 116 0.77 -17.14 -3.74
CA SER A 116 1.95 -17.74 -4.36
C SER A 116 3.16 -16.82 -4.23
N PHE A 117 3.72 -16.78 -3.03
CA PHE A 117 4.82 -15.89 -2.67
C PHE A 117 6.17 -16.49 -3.04
N LEU A 118 7.06 -15.66 -3.58
CA LEU A 118 8.49 -15.92 -3.73
C LEU A 118 9.25 -14.96 -2.80
N PRO A 119 10.23 -15.46 -2.01
CA PRO A 119 11.00 -14.60 -1.12
C PRO A 119 11.85 -13.60 -1.92
N PRO A 120 12.11 -12.39 -1.38
CA PRO A 120 13.06 -11.47 -1.96
C PRO A 120 14.44 -12.08 -2.10
N THR A 121 15.09 -11.83 -3.25
CA THR A 121 16.49 -12.20 -3.49
C THR A 121 17.44 -11.08 -3.09
N THR A 122 16.94 -9.83 -3.10
CA THR A 122 17.66 -8.64 -2.67
C THR A 122 16.85 -7.96 -1.56
N LEU A 123 17.43 -7.82 -0.38
CA LEU A 123 16.79 -7.20 0.78
C LEU A 123 17.63 -6.02 1.27
N TYR A 124 17.09 -4.80 1.14
CA TYR A 124 17.74 -3.58 1.58
C TYR A 124 17.39 -3.23 3.03
N THR A 125 18.33 -2.61 3.73
CA THR A 125 18.18 -2.08 5.10
C THR A 125 18.41 -0.58 5.18
N GLU A 126 18.94 0.00 4.11
CA GLU A 126 19.25 1.42 3.96
C GLU A 126 17.98 2.27 3.92
N ASP A 127 18.14 3.58 4.14
CA ASP A 127 17.01 4.51 4.05
C ASP A 127 16.68 4.90 2.60
N SER A 128 17.64 4.79 1.71
CA SER A 128 17.47 5.03 0.28
C SER A 128 18.55 4.30 -0.52
N VAL A 129 18.16 3.77 -1.67
CA VAL A 129 19.05 3.08 -2.61
C VAL A 129 18.78 3.59 -4.01
N LYS A 130 19.82 4.04 -4.71
CA LYS A 130 19.74 4.38 -6.13
C LYS A 130 20.22 3.21 -6.98
N ARG A 131 19.44 2.83 -7.96
CA ARG A 131 19.73 1.73 -8.88
C ARG A 131 19.37 2.10 -10.31
N THR A 132 20.16 1.59 -11.25
CA THR A 132 19.73 1.45 -12.63
C THR A 132 19.40 -0.02 -12.88
N ILE A 133 18.18 -0.31 -13.29
CA ILE A 133 17.68 -1.66 -13.55
C ILE A 133 17.25 -1.69 -15.00
N ASP A 134 17.91 -2.51 -15.81
CA ASP A 134 17.62 -2.67 -17.24
C ASP A 134 17.44 -1.32 -17.99
N GLY A 135 18.38 -0.39 -17.77
CA GLY A 135 18.40 0.95 -18.36
C GLY A 135 17.59 2.02 -17.63
N VAL A 136 16.69 1.66 -16.73
CA VAL A 136 15.82 2.60 -16.00
C VAL A 136 16.43 3.00 -14.65
N ALA A 137 16.50 4.31 -14.38
CA ALA A 137 16.98 4.85 -13.13
C ALA A 137 15.87 4.84 -12.06
N PHE A 138 16.18 4.31 -10.88
CA PHE A 138 15.29 4.27 -9.71
C PHE A 138 15.98 4.84 -8.47
N GLU A 139 15.21 5.54 -7.66
CA GLU A 139 15.50 5.75 -6.24
C GLU A 139 14.43 5.01 -5.42
N LEU A 140 14.85 3.98 -4.69
CA LEU A 140 14.03 3.20 -3.76
C LEU A 140 14.19 3.81 -2.37
N VAL A 141 13.11 4.29 -1.78
CA VAL A 141 13.18 5.10 -0.55
C VAL A 141 12.34 4.48 0.54
N SER A 142 12.96 4.17 1.68
CA SER A 142 12.24 3.73 2.88
C SER A 142 11.20 4.77 3.30
N ALA A 143 9.97 4.32 3.45
CA ALA A 143 8.78 5.16 3.55
C ALA A 143 7.75 4.54 4.50
N VAL A 144 8.16 4.32 5.76
CA VAL A 144 7.31 3.73 6.79
C VAL A 144 5.94 4.43 6.83
N GLY A 145 4.89 3.64 6.73
CA GLY A 145 3.52 4.10 6.71
C GLY A 145 2.60 2.98 7.20
N GLU A 146 1.91 2.32 6.28
CA GLU A 146 1.04 1.20 6.62
C GLU A 146 1.79 0.00 7.20
N THR A 147 3.03 -0.21 6.75
CA THR A 147 3.97 -1.20 7.29
C THR A 147 5.36 -0.60 7.49
N ASP A 148 6.21 -1.31 8.26
CA ASP A 148 7.56 -0.86 8.58
C ASP A 148 8.56 -1.08 7.44
N ASP A 149 8.25 -1.97 6.50
CA ASP A 149 9.06 -2.30 5.33
C ASP A 149 8.66 -1.52 4.08
N GLN A 150 7.69 -0.62 4.22
CA GLN A 150 7.15 0.12 3.09
C GLN A 150 8.17 1.07 2.48
N ILE A 151 8.12 1.17 1.14
CA ILE A 151 8.92 2.08 0.33
C ILE A 151 8.04 2.85 -0.65
N PHE A 152 8.58 3.94 -1.17
CA PHE A 152 8.16 4.46 -2.46
C PHE A 152 9.31 4.36 -3.47
N LEU A 153 8.96 4.28 -4.74
CA LEU A 153 9.89 4.27 -5.85
C LEU A 153 9.77 5.60 -6.58
N TRP A 154 10.91 6.24 -6.82
CA TRP A 154 11.01 7.45 -7.62
C TRP A 154 11.74 7.18 -8.92
N LEU A 155 11.13 7.52 -10.04
CA LEU A 155 11.69 7.46 -11.39
C LEU A 155 12.00 8.91 -11.82
N PRO A 156 13.27 9.33 -11.70
CA PRO A 156 13.62 10.75 -11.82
C PRO A 156 13.47 11.30 -13.25
N GLU A 157 13.72 10.48 -14.28
CA GLU A 157 13.65 10.90 -15.67
C GLU A 157 12.19 11.08 -16.12
N GLU A 158 11.30 10.17 -15.71
CA GLU A 158 9.87 10.20 -16.01
C GLU A 158 9.08 11.12 -15.06
N ARG A 159 9.67 11.50 -13.93
CA ARG A 159 9.01 12.24 -12.85
C ARG A 159 7.78 11.52 -12.31
N ILE A 160 7.88 10.17 -12.25
CA ILE A 160 6.84 9.28 -11.75
C ILE A 160 7.22 8.75 -10.37
N MET A 161 6.27 8.71 -9.46
CA MET A 161 6.41 8.09 -8.15
C MET A 161 5.40 6.95 -7.99
N CYS A 162 5.86 5.76 -7.59
CA CYS A 162 5.01 4.68 -7.12
C CYS A 162 5.08 4.65 -5.60
N CYS A 163 3.99 4.97 -4.91
CA CYS A 163 4.01 5.18 -3.46
C CYS A 163 3.45 4.01 -2.64
N GLY A 164 3.08 2.90 -3.29
CA GLY A 164 2.40 1.79 -2.59
C GLY A 164 1.22 2.31 -1.78
N ASP A 165 1.06 1.83 -0.56
CA ASP A 165 -0.04 2.19 0.33
C ASP A 165 0.27 3.36 1.27
N ASN A 166 1.31 4.16 0.96
CA ASN A 166 1.51 5.42 1.66
C ASN A 166 0.38 6.41 1.41
N TYR A 167 -0.22 6.33 0.22
CA TYR A 167 -1.43 7.05 -0.15
C TYR A 167 -2.34 6.15 -0.98
N TYR A 168 -3.63 6.24 -0.75
CA TYR A 168 -4.72 5.76 -1.60
C TYR A 168 -5.97 6.63 -1.41
N GLY A 169 -6.86 6.67 -2.40
CA GLY A 169 -7.97 7.62 -2.49
C GLY A 169 -9.14 7.40 -1.53
N CYS A 170 -8.90 6.85 -0.33
CA CYS A 170 -9.89 6.72 0.73
C CYS A 170 -9.24 6.90 2.11
N TRP A 171 -10.06 6.91 3.18
CA TRP A 171 -9.54 7.05 4.54
C TRP A 171 -8.58 5.89 4.87
N PRO A 172 -7.36 6.18 5.36
CA PRO A 172 -6.35 5.17 5.61
C PRO A 172 -6.70 4.30 6.81
N ASN A 173 -6.27 3.04 6.72
CA ASN A 173 -6.39 2.11 7.83
C ASN A 173 -5.28 2.38 8.87
N LEU A 174 -5.47 3.40 9.71
CA LEU A 174 -4.49 3.80 10.72
C LEU A 174 -4.24 2.71 11.77
N TYR A 175 -5.22 1.83 11.99
CA TYR A 175 -5.09 0.66 12.85
C TYR A 175 -6.11 -0.42 12.46
N THR A 176 -5.68 -1.65 12.32
CA THR A 176 -6.57 -2.74 11.93
C THR A 176 -7.31 -3.32 13.12
N ILE A 177 -8.64 -3.49 13.00
CA ILE A 177 -9.45 -4.08 14.08
C ILE A 177 -9.14 -5.55 14.37
N ARG A 178 -8.49 -6.25 13.42
CA ARG A 178 -7.99 -7.62 13.65
C ARG A 178 -6.78 -7.67 14.58
N CYS A 179 -6.20 -6.53 14.94
CA CYS A 179 -4.92 -6.34 15.59
C CYS A 179 -3.74 -6.74 14.69
N THR A 180 -2.84 -5.83 14.56
CA THR A 180 -1.55 -6.03 13.90
C THR A 180 -0.47 -5.35 14.73
N GLN A 181 0.77 -5.42 14.26
CA GLN A 181 1.82 -4.60 14.82
C GLN A 181 1.43 -3.11 14.74
N TYR A 182 1.88 -2.33 15.71
CA TYR A 182 1.66 -0.89 15.77
C TYR A 182 2.09 -0.19 14.48
N ARG A 183 1.22 0.65 13.91
CA ARG A 183 1.51 1.55 12.81
C ARG A 183 1.99 2.89 13.38
N ASP A 184 3.12 3.37 12.90
CA ASP A 184 3.72 4.63 13.36
C ASP A 184 3.11 5.81 12.61
N ILE A 185 2.01 6.35 13.14
CA ILE A 185 1.27 7.44 12.49
C ILE A 185 2.13 8.69 12.35
N ALA A 186 2.94 9.01 13.36
CA ALA A 186 3.83 10.16 13.30
C ALA A 186 4.87 10.01 12.19
N GLN A 187 5.41 8.79 12.00
CA GLN A 187 6.34 8.51 10.92
C GLN A 187 5.62 8.51 9.55
N TRP A 188 4.37 8.02 9.48
CA TRP A 188 3.59 8.07 8.24
C TRP A 188 3.36 9.50 7.77
N ILE A 189 3.02 10.43 8.68
CA ILE A 189 2.89 11.86 8.38
C ILE A 189 4.20 12.40 7.78
N LYS A 190 5.36 12.11 8.40
CA LYS A 190 6.67 12.52 7.87
C LYS A 190 6.98 11.90 6.50
N THR A 191 6.57 10.67 6.29
CA THR A 191 6.70 9.99 4.99
C THR A 191 5.90 10.71 3.91
N LEU A 192 4.66 11.12 4.20
CA LEU A 192 3.84 11.90 3.27
C LEU A 192 4.46 13.28 2.97
N GLU A 193 5.06 13.94 3.97
CA GLU A 193 5.83 15.17 3.75
C GLU A 193 7.03 14.93 2.82
N LYS A 194 7.74 13.82 3.02
CA LYS A 194 8.85 13.42 2.15
C LYS A 194 8.37 13.17 0.71
N ILE A 195 7.26 12.44 0.51
CA ILE A 195 6.63 12.22 -0.80
C ILE A 195 6.32 13.56 -1.48
N LEU A 196 5.69 14.49 -0.75
CA LEU A 196 5.35 15.82 -1.27
C LEU A 196 6.57 16.69 -1.62
N SER A 197 7.75 16.40 -1.08
CA SER A 197 8.98 17.12 -1.41
C SER A 197 9.59 16.72 -2.76
N TYR A 198 9.23 15.57 -3.32
CA TYR A 198 9.69 15.13 -4.63
C TYR A 198 8.92 15.84 -5.75
N PRO A 199 9.58 16.19 -6.87
CA PRO A 199 8.96 16.91 -7.98
C PRO A 199 8.18 15.98 -8.92
N ALA A 200 7.33 15.10 -8.35
CA ALA A 200 6.54 14.15 -9.12
C ALA A 200 5.45 14.85 -9.94
N GLU A 201 5.28 14.43 -11.18
CA GLU A 201 4.20 14.83 -12.09
C GLU A 201 3.12 13.73 -12.19
N ALA A 202 3.47 12.50 -11.80
CA ALA A 202 2.50 11.42 -11.64
C ALA A 202 2.81 10.65 -10.35
N LEU A 203 1.75 10.31 -9.60
CA LEU A 203 1.83 9.49 -8.41
C LEU A 203 0.90 8.29 -8.59
N LEU A 204 1.50 7.10 -8.53
CA LEU A 204 0.84 5.81 -8.70
C LEU A 204 0.72 5.15 -7.32
N PRO A 205 -0.48 5.12 -6.72
CA PRO A 205 -0.72 4.42 -5.47
C PRO A 205 -0.85 2.90 -5.69
N GLY A 206 -0.75 2.12 -4.61
CA GLY A 206 -1.01 0.68 -4.65
C GLY A 206 -2.48 0.36 -4.93
N HIS A 207 -3.39 1.25 -4.51
CA HIS A 207 -4.83 1.18 -4.73
C HIS A 207 -5.36 2.50 -5.26
N THR A 208 -6.53 2.45 -5.92
CA THR A 208 -7.24 3.60 -6.51
C THR A 208 -6.56 4.19 -7.75
N ALA A 209 -7.12 5.27 -8.26
CA ALA A 209 -6.63 5.90 -9.49
C ALA A 209 -5.33 6.69 -9.27
N PRO A 210 -4.44 6.76 -10.27
CA PRO A 210 -3.28 7.65 -10.23
C PRO A 210 -3.65 9.11 -10.08
N LEU A 211 -2.76 9.90 -9.47
CA LEU A 211 -2.82 11.36 -9.47
C LEU A 211 -1.88 11.91 -10.55
N ILE A 212 -2.40 12.75 -11.44
CA ILE A 212 -1.65 13.28 -12.58
C ILE A 212 -1.58 14.80 -12.49
N GLY A 213 -0.38 15.31 -12.47
CA GLY A 213 -0.05 16.74 -12.33
C GLY A 213 0.38 17.10 -10.90
N ARG A 214 1.41 17.92 -10.84
CA ARG A 214 2.04 18.33 -9.57
C ARG A 214 1.05 18.98 -8.60
N ASP A 215 0.20 19.86 -9.10
CA ASP A 215 -0.76 20.60 -8.26
C ASP A 215 -1.78 19.64 -7.64
N GLN A 216 -2.29 18.68 -8.41
CA GLN A 216 -3.20 17.65 -7.90
C GLN A 216 -2.53 16.78 -6.81
N ILE A 217 -1.28 16.38 -7.02
CA ILE A 217 -0.51 15.61 -6.03
C ILE A 217 -0.36 16.42 -4.73
N LEU A 218 0.03 17.68 -4.82
CA LEU A 218 0.19 18.55 -3.66
C LEU A 218 -1.11 18.75 -2.88
N GLU A 219 -2.21 18.99 -3.59
CA GLU A 219 -3.52 19.17 -2.99
C GLU A 219 -4.03 17.90 -2.33
N VAL A 220 -4.12 16.80 -3.08
CA VAL A 220 -4.77 15.57 -2.62
C VAL A 220 -3.96 14.86 -1.54
N VAL A 221 -2.66 14.65 -1.77
CA VAL A 221 -1.78 14.01 -0.76
C VAL A 221 -1.56 14.94 0.44
N GLY A 222 -1.54 16.26 0.22
CA GLY A 222 -1.49 17.25 1.30
C GLY A 222 -2.71 17.19 2.20
N ASN A 223 -3.91 17.11 1.64
CA ASN A 223 -5.17 16.95 2.38
C ASN A 223 -5.24 15.61 3.11
N PHE A 224 -4.81 14.53 2.47
CA PHE A 224 -4.70 13.20 3.09
C PHE A 224 -3.77 13.24 4.31
N LYS A 225 -2.57 13.81 4.19
CA LYS A 225 -1.63 14.02 5.29
C LYS A 225 -2.23 14.86 6.42
N ASN A 226 -2.86 15.99 6.08
CA ASN A 226 -3.43 16.90 7.07
C ASN A 226 -4.60 16.25 7.83
N ALA A 227 -5.39 15.40 7.16
CA ALA A 227 -6.46 14.64 7.79
C ALA A 227 -5.90 13.63 8.82
N ILE A 228 -4.86 12.89 8.46
CA ILE A 228 -4.18 11.96 9.39
C ILE A 228 -3.59 12.73 10.57
N ALA A 229 -2.87 13.82 10.32
CA ALA A 229 -2.26 14.64 11.36
C ALA A 229 -3.31 15.22 12.31
N SER A 230 -4.42 15.74 11.79
CA SER A 230 -5.51 16.28 12.61
C SER A 230 -6.11 15.23 13.55
N VAL A 231 -6.36 14.01 13.08
CA VAL A 231 -6.88 12.93 13.93
C VAL A 231 -5.84 12.49 14.97
N PHE A 232 -4.58 12.40 14.57
CA PHE A 232 -3.50 12.03 15.46
C PHE A 232 -3.31 13.04 16.60
N ASP A 233 -3.19 14.33 16.27
CA ASP A 233 -2.97 15.41 17.25
C ASP A 233 -4.15 15.54 18.21
N GLN A 234 -5.39 15.54 17.71
CA GLN A 234 -6.58 15.59 18.55
C GLN A 234 -6.66 14.37 19.50
N THR A 235 -6.24 13.19 19.02
CA THR A 235 -6.20 11.98 19.86
C THR A 235 -5.19 12.14 20.98
N LEU A 236 -3.99 12.64 20.70
CA LEU A 236 -2.96 12.90 21.70
C LEU A 236 -3.41 13.95 22.71
N ASP A 237 -4.08 15.02 22.28
CA ASP A 237 -4.64 16.04 23.16
C ASP A 237 -5.70 15.47 24.10
N CYS A 238 -6.61 14.62 23.59
CA CYS A 238 -7.61 13.94 24.40
C CYS A 238 -6.95 13.04 25.46
N LEU A 239 -5.95 12.25 25.06
CA LEU A 239 -5.19 11.40 25.99
C LEU A 239 -4.43 12.24 27.03
N GLY A 240 -3.80 13.35 26.62
CA GLY A 240 -3.11 14.29 27.51
C GLY A 240 -4.03 14.93 28.56
N ARG A 241 -5.31 15.09 28.23
CA ARG A 241 -6.37 15.58 29.14
C ARG A 241 -6.96 14.47 30.01
N GLY A 242 -6.57 13.21 29.81
CA GLY A 242 -7.08 12.06 30.57
C GLY A 242 -8.49 11.60 30.18
N LEU A 243 -8.94 11.89 28.95
CA LEU A 243 -10.22 11.42 28.43
C LEU A 243 -10.21 9.90 28.28
N THR A 244 -11.37 9.29 28.54
CA THR A 244 -11.60 7.88 28.25
C THR A 244 -11.62 7.64 26.73
N LEU A 245 -11.51 6.38 26.31
CA LEU A 245 -11.60 6.00 24.91
C LEU A 245 -12.93 6.46 24.27
N ALA A 246 -14.05 6.30 24.98
CA ALA A 246 -15.37 6.73 24.48
C ALA A 246 -15.42 8.25 24.28
N GLU A 247 -15.00 9.02 25.25
CA GLU A 247 -14.94 10.49 25.17
C GLU A 247 -13.99 10.97 24.05
N THR A 248 -12.85 10.28 23.87
CA THR A 248 -11.92 10.56 22.77
C THR A 248 -12.57 10.34 21.40
N VAL A 249 -13.26 9.20 21.22
CA VAL A 249 -13.97 8.88 19.96
C VAL A 249 -15.07 9.91 19.66
N GLU A 250 -15.76 10.40 20.71
CA GLU A 250 -16.79 11.45 20.55
C GLU A 250 -16.19 12.84 20.27
N SER A 251 -14.97 13.10 20.70
CA SER A 251 -14.32 14.42 20.61
C SER A 251 -13.57 14.61 19.30
N VAL A 252 -12.88 13.59 18.80
CA VAL A 252 -12.07 13.68 17.58
C VAL A 252 -12.95 13.84 16.35
N ARG A 253 -12.74 14.90 15.57
CA ARG A 253 -13.48 15.18 14.34
C ARG A 253 -12.55 15.73 13.28
N LEU A 254 -12.75 15.33 12.03
CA LEU A 254 -12.09 15.98 10.91
C LEU A 254 -12.59 17.44 10.76
N PRO A 255 -11.69 18.41 10.52
CA PRO A 255 -12.05 19.75 10.10
C PRO A 255 -13.00 19.73 8.90
N GLU A 256 -13.87 20.74 8.80
CA GLU A 256 -14.94 20.75 7.78
C GLU A 256 -14.37 20.78 6.36
N GLU A 257 -13.31 21.53 6.16
CA GLU A 257 -12.60 21.62 4.88
C GLU A 257 -12.14 20.23 4.40
N LEU A 258 -11.57 19.44 5.31
CA LEU A 258 -11.09 18.08 4.99
C LEU A 258 -12.23 17.07 4.82
N ARG A 259 -13.40 17.31 5.41
CA ARG A 259 -14.59 16.45 5.20
C ARG A 259 -15.20 16.65 3.81
N GLU A 260 -15.27 17.87 3.32
CA GLU A 260 -15.80 18.17 2.00
C GLU A 260 -14.90 17.59 0.89
N GLU A 261 -13.60 17.66 1.06
CA GLU A 261 -12.63 17.00 0.17
C GLU A 261 -12.81 15.47 0.16
N GLY A 262 -13.00 14.82 1.32
CA GLY A 262 -13.27 13.39 1.42
C GLY A 262 -14.54 12.97 0.68
N LYS A 263 -15.59 13.81 0.65
CA LYS A 263 -16.81 13.54 -0.13
C LYS A 263 -16.55 13.60 -1.64
N LYS A 264 -15.70 14.51 -2.10
CA LYS A 264 -15.31 14.59 -3.51
C LYS A 264 -14.51 13.38 -3.96
N MET A 265 -13.62 12.84 -3.10
CA MET A 265 -12.86 11.62 -3.38
C MET A 265 -13.76 10.39 -3.58
N HIS A 266 -14.84 10.26 -2.81
CA HIS A 266 -15.80 9.16 -2.98
C HIS A 266 -16.56 9.19 -4.30
N HIS A 267 -16.65 10.33 -4.98
CA HIS A 267 -17.32 10.43 -6.28
C HIS A 267 -16.44 10.00 -7.46
N CYS A 268 -15.13 9.86 -7.26
CA CYS A 268 -14.21 9.40 -8.31
C CYS A 268 -14.06 7.87 -8.40
N VAL A 269 -14.73 7.12 -7.53
CA VAL A 269 -14.65 5.64 -7.48
C VAL A 269 -15.85 4.97 -8.13
N GLY A 270 -16.76 5.73 -8.73
CA GLY A 270 -18.02 5.26 -9.31
C GLY A 270 -18.19 5.64 -10.77
N SER A 271 -17.32 5.17 -11.67
CA SER A 271 -17.64 5.12 -13.11
C SER A 271 -16.78 4.06 -13.78
#